data_37bcffccdb304dd0f9a9afacbf0ff8d7
#
_entry.id   37bcffccdb304dd0f9a9afacbf0ff8d7
#
_cell.length_a   1.000
_cell.length_b   1.000
_cell.length_c   1.000
_cell.angle_alpha   90.00
_cell.angle_beta   90.00
_cell.angle_gamma   90.00
#
_symmetry.space_group_name_H-M   'P 1'
#
loop_
_entity.id
_entity.type
_entity.pdbx_description
1 polymer ?
#
loop_
_entity_poly.entity_id
_entity_poly.type
_entity_poly.pdbx_seq_one_letter_code
_entity_poly.pdbx_strand_id
1 'polypeptide(L)'
;MLVLSSLAGGDKHGYALVKDVEEFAGVHLPPGTLYQVLARLESRGLITALEAEERRRPYRLTAHGATVLAEYITAQQRILKTGQARLKRSWNFA
;
A
#
# COMPACT_ATOMS: atom_id res chain seq x y z
N MET A 1 -3.55 -0.37 2.07
CA MET A 1 -3.33 -0.58 0.61
C MET A 1 -2.08 0.08 0.09
N LEU A 2 -1.94 1.39 0.27
CA LEU A 2 -0.77 2.13 -0.24
C LEU A 2 0.55 1.65 0.36
N VAL A 3 0.61 1.49 1.67
CA VAL A 3 1.82 1.03 2.36
C VAL A 3 2.15 -0.41 1.98
N LEU A 4 1.14 -1.29 1.94
CA LEU A 4 1.35 -2.69 1.55
C LEU A 4 1.87 -2.79 0.11
N SER A 5 1.30 -1.99 -0.80
CA SER A 5 1.74 -1.96 -2.19
C SER A 5 3.20 -1.49 -2.31
N SER A 6 3.56 -0.47 -1.56
CA SER A 6 4.93 0.03 -1.54
C SER A 6 5.91 -1.04 -1.05
N LEU A 7 5.58 -1.71 0.06
CA LEU A 7 6.44 -2.74 0.64
C LEU A 7 6.51 -4.02 -0.18
N ALA A 8 5.52 -4.25 -1.06
CA ALA A 8 5.60 -5.38 -1.99
C ALA A 8 6.78 -5.26 -2.94
N GLY A 9 7.27 -4.05 -3.18
CA GLY A 9 8.45 -3.81 -4.00
C GLY A 9 9.79 -3.96 -3.28
N GLY A 10 9.76 -4.14 -1.96
CA GLY A 10 10.97 -4.31 -1.15
C GLY A 10 10.87 -3.60 0.18
N ASP A 11 11.79 -3.92 1.08
CA ASP A 11 11.84 -3.32 2.42
C ASP A 11 12.12 -1.82 2.31
N LYS A 12 11.44 -1.02 3.14
CA LYS A 12 11.61 0.45 3.13
C LYS A 12 11.44 1.02 4.53
N HIS A 13 12.23 2.04 4.85
CA HIS A 13 11.98 2.88 6.02
C HIS A 13 10.96 3.97 5.69
N GLY A 14 10.48 4.67 6.71
CA GLY A 14 9.36 5.62 6.57
C GLY A 14 9.53 6.67 5.48
N TYR A 15 10.72 7.28 5.36
CA TYR A 15 10.96 8.29 4.34
C TYR A 15 10.83 7.73 2.92
N ALA A 16 11.40 6.54 2.70
CA ALA A 16 11.32 5.88 1.40
C ALA A 16 9.88 5.47 1.07
N LEU A 17 9.10 5.08 2.08
CA LEU A 17 7.67 4.78 1.91
C LEU A 17 6.90 6.01 1.44
N VAL A 18 7.10 7.15 2.09
CA VAL A 18 6.43 8.40 1.71
C VAL A 18 6.75 8.77 0.27
N LYS A 19 8.02 8.71 -0.10
CA LYS A 19 8.45 9.04 -1.47
C LYS A 19 7.85 8.10 -2.49
N ASP A 20 7.87 6.81 -2.22
CA ASP A 20 7.35 5.81 -3.14
C ASP A 20 5.84 5.98 -3.36
N VAL A 21 5.08 6.17 -2.29
CA VAL A 21 3.63 6.37 -2.39
C VAL A 21 3.29 7.65 -3.16
N GLU A 22 4.05 8.72 -2.97
CA GLU A 22 3.87 9.93 -3.76
C GLU A 22 4.10 9.67 -5.25
N GLU A 23 5.13 8.90 -5.58
CA GLU A 23 5.46 8.62 -6.97
C GLU A 23 4.40 7.79 -7.67
N PHE A 24 3.92 6.70 -7.04
CA PHE A 24 2.98 5.83 -7.76
C PHE A 24 1.52 6.18 -7.56
N ALA A 25 1.16 6.88 -6.48
CA ALA A 25 -0.24 7.19 -6.18
C ALA A 25 -0.57 8.68 -6.17
N GLY A 26 0.45 9.54 -6.16
CA GLY A 26 0.23 10.99 -6.06
C GLY A 26 -0.33 11.41 -4.71
N VAL A 27 -0.18 10.59 -3.68
CA VAL A 27 -0.71 10.84 -2.34
C VAL A 27 0.43 11.15 -1.39
N HIS A 28 0.32 12.27 -0.67
CA HIS A 28 1.27 12.62 0.37
C HIS A 28 0.79 12.07 1.72
N LEU A 29 1.66 11.30 2.38
CA LEU A 29 1.40 10.77 3.71
C LEU A 29 2.18 11.59 4.74
N PRO A 30 1.50 12.41 5.56
CA PRO A 30 2.20 13.12 6.64
C PRO A 30 2.81 12.12 7.63
N PRO A 31 3.94 12.47 8.27
CA PRO A 31 4.64 11.53 9.18
C PRO A 31 3.75 10.94 10.27
N GLY A 32 2.90 11.75 10.90
CA GLY A 32 2.00 11.26 11.94
C GLY A 32 1.02 10.22 11.43
N THR A 33 0.43 10.46 10.26
CA THR A 33 -0.48 9.52 9.60
C THR A 33 0.26 8.24 9.22
N LEU A 34 1.46 8.37 8.66
CA LEU A 34 2.26 7.21 8.27
C LEU A 34 2.52 6.29 9.45
N TYR A 35 2.98 6.85 10.58
CA TYR A 35 3.34 6.01 11.72
C TYR A 35 2.12 5.37 12.40
N GLN A 36 0.94 6.02 12.35
CA GLN A 36 -0.29 5.40 12.80
C GLN A 36 -0.68 4.21 11.93
N VAL A 37 -0.55 4.36 10.62
CA VAL A 37 -0.83 3.27 9.67
C VAL A 37 0.15 2.12 9.87
N LEU A 38 1.44 2.40 10.01
CA LEU A 38 2.46 1.38 10.23
C LEU A 38 2.19 0.59 11.52
N ALA A 39 1.86 1.28 12.60
CA ALA A 39 1.54 0.61 13.86
C ALA A 39 0.33 -0.31 13.74
N ARG A 40 -0.71 0.13 13.03
CA ARG A 40 -1.91 -0.67 12.80
C ARG A 40 -1.62 -1.90 11.96
N LEU A 41 -0.87 -1.73 10.87
CA LEU A 41 -0.53 -2.85 9.99
C LEU A 41 0.36 -3.86 10.71
N GLU A 42 1.31 -3.38 11.50
CA GLU A 42 2.18 -4.25 12.28
C GLU A 42 1.39 -5.04 13.32
N SER A 43 0.45 -4.40 14.02
CA SER A 43 -0.39 -5.08 15.01
C SER A 43 -1.29 -6.15 14.40
N ARG A 44 -1.60 -6.03 13.13
CA ARG A 44 -2.38 -7.03 12.38
C ARG A 44 -1.51 -8.11 11.72
N GLY A 45 -0.21 -8.03 11.88
CA GLY A 45 0.71 -9.00 11.30
C GLY A 45 0.90 -8.88 9.78
N LEU A 46 0.54 -7.73 9.20
CA LEU A 46 0.63 -7.52 7.76
C LEU A 46 2.01 -7.02 7.33
N ILE A 47 2.69 -6.35 8.23
CA ILE A 47 4.08 -5.91 8.06
C ILE A 47 4.84 -6.21 9.33
N THR A 48 6.17 -6.19 9.25
CA THR A 48 7.04 -6.35 10.42
C THR A 48 8.14 -5.31 10.37
N ALA A 49 8.48 -4.76 11.55
CA ALA A 49 9.60 -3.86 11.68
C ALA A 49 10.88 -4.68 11.73
N LEU A 50 11.87 -4.29 10.96
CA LEU A 50 13.17 -4.92 10.97
C LEU A 50 14.10 -4.19 11.93
N GLU A 51 15.31 -4.71 12.14
CA GLU A 51 16.31 -4.08 12.98
C GLU A 51 16.67 -2.71 12.41
N ALA A 52 16.77 -1.72 13.29
CA ALA A 52 17.06 -0.35 12.88
C ALA A 52 18.47 -0.23 12.31
N GLU A 53 18.61 0.52 11.24
CA GLU A 53 19.88 0.85 10.59
C GLU A 53 20.06 2.37 10.67
N GLU A 54 21.13 2.84 11.33
CA GLU A 54 21.47 4.27 11.41
C GLU A 54 20.25 5.16 11.78
N ARG A 55 19.50 4.82 12.81
CA ARG A 55 18.31 5.54 13.28
C ARG A 55 17.10 5.38 12.37
N ARG A 56 17.19 4.58 11.32
CA ARG A 56 16.06 4.27 10.41
C ARG A 56 15.62 2.85 10.63
N ARG A 57 14.34 2.65 10.81
CA ARG A 57 13.76 1.32 10.94
C ARG A 57 13.07 0.94 9.66
N PRO A 58 13.60 -0.04 8.93
CA PRO A 58 12.89 -0.54 7.77
C PRO A 58 11.72 -1.44 8.18
N TYR A 59 10.75 -1.52 7.28
CA TYR A 59 9.60 -2.40 7.42
C TYR A 59 9.55 -3.36 6.25
N ARG A 60 8.99 -4.53 6.50
CA ARG A 60 8.87 -5.61 5.52
C ARG A 60 7.43 -6.10 5.45
N LEU A 61 6.96 -6.35 4.23
CA LEU A 61 5.69 -7.03 4.01
C LEU A 61 5.82 -8.48 4.48
N THR A 62 4.88 -8.95 5.30
CA THR A 62 4.85 -10.36 5.73
C THR A 62 4.15 -11.21 4.67
N ALA A 63 4.27 -12.52 4.77
CA ALA A 63 3.52 -13.44 3.91
C ALA A 63 2.02 -13.21 4.05
N HIS A 64 1.53 -12.99 5.28
CA HIS A 64 0.13 -12.66 5.53
C HIS A 64 -0.25 -11.33 4.87
N GLY A 65 0.61 -10.32 4.97
CA GLY A 65 0.39 -9.04 4.30
C GLY A 65 0.31 -9.17 2.79
N ALA A 66 1.16 -10.00 2.19
CA ALA A 66 1.13 -10.26 0.75
C ALA A 66 -0.19 -10.91 0.34
N THR A 67 -0.69 -11.87 1.11
CA THR A 67 -1.97 -12.53 0.85
C THR A 67 -3.13 -11.53 0.92
N VAL A 68 -3.17 -10.70 1.96
CA VAL A 68 -4.20 -9.68 2.13
C VAL A 68 -4.15 -8.67 0.98
N LEU A 69 -2.96 -8.24 0.59
CA LEU A 69 -2.79 -7.32 -0.53
C LEU A 69 -3.30 -7.93 -1.84
N ALA A 70 -2.94 -9.19 -2.11
CA ALA A 70 -3.38 -9.89 -3.33
C ALA A 70 -4.90 -10.00 -3.40
N GLU A 71 -5.55 -10.33 -2.28
CA GLU A 71 -7.01 -10.40 -2.20
C GLU A 71 -7.66 -9.04 -2.43
N TYR A 72 -7.08 -8.00 -1.85
CA TYR A 72 -7.56 -6.63 -2.02
C TYR A 72 -7.46 -6.21 -3.50
N ILE A 73 -6.32 -6.47 -4.13
CA ILE A 73 -6.10 -6.13 -5.54
C ILE A 73 -7.14 -6.82 -6.41
N THR A 74 -7.39 -8.11 -6.19
CA THR A 74 -8.38 -8.87 -6.95
C THR A 74 -9.77 -8.26 -6.82
N ALA A 75 -10.16 -7.88 -5.60
CA ALA A 75 -11.46 -7.25 -5.37
C ALA A 75 -11.57 -5.89 -6.07
N GLN A 76 -10.51 -5.09 -6.01
CA GLN A 76 -10.49 -3.78 -6.64
C GLN A 76 -10.52 -3.88 -8.17
N GLN A 77 -9.80 -4.84 -8.74
CA GLN A 77 -9.82 -5.08 -10.19
C GLN A 77 -11.23 -5.41 -10.67
N ARG A 78 -11.98 -6.20 -9.90
CA ARG A 78 -13.37 -6.54 -10.22
C ARG A 78 -14.25 -5.30 -10.25
N ILE A 79 -14.10 -4.43 -9.26
CA ILE A 79 -14.85 -3.16 -9.17
C ILE A 79 -14.51 -2.26 -10.35
N LEU A 80 -13.22 -2.11 -10.64
CA LEU A 80 -12.74 -1.26 -11.74
C LEU A 80 -13.29 -1.75 -13.08
N LYS A 81 -13.26 -3.05 -13.31
CA LYS A 81 -13.78 -3.65 -14.53
C LYS A 81 -15.27 -3.36 -14.74
N THR A 82 -16.05 -3.51 -13.66
CA THR A 82 -17.49 -3.23 -13.69
C THR A 82 -17.75 -1.74 -13.97
N GLY A 83 -17.05 -0.86 -13.28
CA GLY A 83 -17.19 0.59 -13.49
C GLY A 83 -16.82 1.02 -14.89
N GLN A 84 -15.72 0.52 -15.42
CA GLN A 84 -15.27 0.82 -16.79
C GLN A 84 -16.31 0.36 -17.82
N ALA A 85 -16.83 -0.85 -17.66
CA ALA A 85 -17.82 -1.40 -18.58
C ALA A 85 -19.11 -0.57 -18.57
N ARG A 86 -19.56 -0.16 -17.40
CA ARG A 86 -20.79 0.63 -17.25
C ARG A 86 -20.64 2.04 -17.80
N LEU A 87 -19.48 2.68 -17.55
CA LEU A 87 -19.20 3.99 -18.12
C LEU A 87 -19.17 3.95 -19.64
N LYS A 88 -18.50 2.97 -20.22
CA LYS A 88 -18.41 2.78 -21.68
C LYS A 88 -19.79 2.64 -22.31
N ARG A 89 -20.68 1.87 -21.67
CA ARG A 89 -21.99 1.56 -22.21
C ARG A 89 -22.98 2.70 -22.08
N SER A 90 -22.98 3.39 -20.92
CA SER A 90 -23.98 4.40 -20.58
C SER A 90 -23.52 5.83 -20.82
N TRP A 91 -22.21 6.10 -20.78
CA TRP A 91 -21.65 7.44 -20.82
C TRP A 91 -20.73 7.69 -22.02
N ASN A 92 -20.49 6.65 -22.83
CA ASN A 92 -19.67 6.74 -24.03
C ASN A 92 -18.24 7.26 -23.78
N PHE A 93 -17.65 6.91 -22.65
CA PHE A 93 -16.24 7.14 -22.41
C PHE A 93 -15.40 6.09 -23.10
N ALA A 94 -14.32 6.51 -23.73
CA ALA A 94 -13.42 5.61 -24.45
C ALA A 94 -12.54 4.77 -23.51
#